data_558eb539fa5c16b214440662b1af173f
#
_entry.id   558eb539fa5c16b214440662b1af173f
#
_cell.length_a   1.000
_cell.length_b   1.000
_cell.length_c   1.000
_cell.angle_alpha   90.00
_cell.angle_beta   90.00
_cell.angle_gamma   90.00
#
_symmetry.space_group_name_H-M   'P 1'
#
loop_
_entity.id
_entity.type
_entity.pdbx_description
1 polymer ?
#
loop_
_entity_poly.entity_id
_entity_poly.type
_entity_poly.pdbx_seq_one_letter_code
_entity_poly.pdbx_strand_id
1 'polypeptide(L)'
;TVEFFTEQLKKIDWLSEVDTEEVQMIGVGGSFRNLFKISKLVKKYPLDTVHNYRLSTDDFNVIYDKIKALDIDKRKKIRGLSPSRADIMPAAMAIIKSFVDYMGVKDFAIGGNGLREGIMFNQSVPMTVEKPISDVLNYSLETLVLYYGCDPAHVEHVVHLSIQLFKQLRVLHKFSRQYLKILKIAAFMHDVG
;
A
#
# COMPACT_ATOMS: atom_id res chain seq x y z
N THR A 1 -18.20 20.55 -5.91
CA THR A 1 -16.95 20.27 -5.14
C THR A 1 -15.94 19.52 -6.02
N VAL A 2 -16.34 18.42 -6.68
CA VAL A 2 -15.44 17.67 -7.59
C VAL A 2 -14.99 18.58 -8.74
N GLU A 3 -15.89 19.27 -9.42
CA GLU A 3 -15.59 20.21 -10.48
C GLU A 3 -14.59 21.28 -10.06
N PHE A 4 -14.75 21.86 -8.87
CA PHE A 4 -13.83 22.85 -8.34
C PHE A 4 -12.38 22.29 -8.23
N PHE A 5 -12.23 21.10 -7.66
CA PHE A 5 -10.91 20.49 -7.53
C PHE A 5 -10.34 20.08 -8.89
N THR A 6 -11.15 19.57 -9.80
CA THR A 6 -10.72 19.28 -11.18
C THR A 6 -10.18 20.52 -11.88
N GLU A 7 -10.83 21.68 -11.71
CA GLU A 7 -10.34 22.96 -12.27
C GLU A 7 -9.02 23.42 -11.61
N GLN A 8 -8.78 23.08 -10.32
CA GLN A 8 -7.47 23.35 -9.73
C GLN A 8 -6.38 22.43 -10.26
N LEU A 9 -6.70 21.14 -10.50
CA LEU A 9 -5.75 20.17 -11.06
C LEU A 9 -5.30 20.55 -12.48
N LYS A 10 -6.22 21.08 -13.31
CA LYS A 10 -5.91 21.57 -14.66
C LYS A 10 -4.88 22.71 -14.68
N LYS A 11 -4.67 23.42 -13.59
CA LYS A 11 -3.68 24.51 -13.46
C LYS A 11 -2.29 24.00 -13.13
N ILE A 12 -2.11 22.72 -12.93
CA ILE A 12 -0.84 22.09 -12.58
C ILE A 12 -0.24 21.49 -13.85
N ASP A 13 0.63 22.24 -14.52
CA ASP A 13 1.15 21.92 -15.85
C ASP A 13 1.77 20.52 -15.94
N TRP A 14 2.61 20.16 -14.98
CA TRP A 14 3.32 18.88 -14.99
C TRP A 14 2.39 17.65 -14.82
N LEU A 15 1.18 17.80 -14.28
CA LEU A 15 0.22 16.68 -14.17
C LEU A 15 -0.23 16.18 -15.54
N SER A 16 -0.29 17.04 -16.55
CA SER A 16 -0.68 16.65 -17.91
C SER A 16 0.40 15.83 -18.63
N GLU A 17 1.64 15.86 -18.13
CA GLU A 17 2.79 15.15 -18.69
C GLU A 17 3.00 13.77 -18.05
N VAL A 18 2.25 13.45 -16.98
CA VAL A 18 2.39 12.19 -16.25
C VAL A 18 1.73 11.06 -17.01
N ASP A 19 2.50 10.06 -17.39
CA ASP A 19 1.97 8.79 -17.90
C ASP A 19 1.50 7.92 -16.73
N THR A 20 0.18 7.76 -16.62
CA THR A 20 -0.43 6.98 -15.54
C THR A 20 -0.27 5.47 -15.69
N GLU A 21 0.23 4.98 -16.83
CA GLU A 21 0.62 3.57 -16.99
C GLU A 21 2.00 3.28 -16.40
N GLU A 22 2.88 4.28 -16.36
CA GLU A 22 4.24 4.16 -15.81
C GLU A 22 4.33 4.52 -14.31
N VAL A 23 3.37 5.30 -13.77
CA VAL A 23 3.39 5.75 -12.38
C VAL A 23 2.25 5.15 -11.56
N GLN A 24 2.52 4.94 -10.30
CA GLN A 24 1.53 4.45 -9.35
C GLN A 24 1.06 5.57 -8.43
N MET A 25 -0.25 5.79 -8.34
CA MET A 25 -0.84 6.63 -7.30
C MET A 25 -0.74 5.94 -5.94
N ILE A 26 -0.21 6.64 -4.94
CA ILE A 26 -0.16 6.18 -3.54
C ILE A 26 -0.89 7.18 -2.66
N GLY A 27 -1.98 6.73 -2.04
CA GLY A 27 -2.74 7.52 -1.09
C GLY A 27 -2.20 7.42 0.32
N VAL A 28 -1.88 8.56 0.95
CA VAL A 28 -1.31 8.63 2.28
C VAL A 28 -2.19 9.46 3.21
N GLY A 29 -2.28 9.07 4.46
CA GLY A 29 -2.99 9.82 5.50
C GLY A 29 -4.29 9.19 5.98
N GLY A 30 -4.97 9.90 6.87
CA GLY A 30 -6.10 9.34 7.61
C GLY A 30 -7.33 9.01 6.78
N SER A 31 -7.61 9.78 5.71
CA SER A 31 -8.74 9.50 4.82
C SER A 31 -8.54 8.22 4.03
N PHE A 32 -7.33 7.99 3.50
CA PHE A 32 -6.98 6.74 2.82
C PHE A 32 -7.00 5.53 3.77
N ARG A 33 -6.53 5.69 5.02
CA ARG A 33 -6.63 4.62 6.03
C ARG A 33 -8.08 4.28 6.39
N ASN A 34 -8.99 5.26 6.39
CA ASN A 34 -10.43 4.97 6.55
C ASN A 34 -11.00 4.26 5.31
N LEU A 35 -10.61 4.65 4.10
CA LEU A 35 -10.98 3.93 2.87
C LEU A 35 -10.55 2.47 2.92
N PHE A 36 -9.31 2.19 3.33
CA PHE A 36 -8.84 0.82 3.55
C PHE A 36 -9.75 0.05 4.50
N LYS A 37 -10.02 0.60 5.69
CA LYS A 37 -10.85 -0.08 6.70
C LYS A 37 -12.26 -0.38 6.20
N ILE A 38 -12.87 0.55 5.47
CA ILE A 38 -14.20 0.35 4.88
C ILE A 38 -14.13 -0.72 3.78
N SER A 39 -13.19 -0.59 2.84
CA SER A 39 -13.01 -1.54 1.73
C SER A 39 -12.68 -2.95 2.23
N LYS A 40 -11.78 -3.07 3.22
CA LYS A 40 -11.45 -4.34 3.87
C LYS A 40 -12.68 -5.07 4.37
N LEU A 41 -13.58 -4.36 5.06
CA LEU A 41 -14.81 -4.95 5.60
C LEU A 41 -15.81 -5.35 4.51
N VAL A 42 -15.92 -4.54 3.46
CA VAL A 42 -16.81 -4.82 2.32
C VAL A 42 -16.32 -6.04 1.54
N LYS A 43 -15.01 -6.12 1.28
CA LYS A 43 -14.40 -7.21 0.51
C LYS A 43 -14.05 -8.45 1.35
N LYS A 44 -14.25 -8.41 2.67
CA LYS A 44 -13.80 -9.46 3.60
C LYS A 44 -12.30 -9.79 3.40
N TYR A 45 -11.50 -8.73 3.19
CA TYR A 45 -10.07 -8.88 2.97
C TYR A 45 -9.38 -9.43 4.22
N PRO A 46 -8.62 -10.53 4.13
CA PRO A 46 -8.16 -11.27 5.31
C PRO A 46 -7.04 -10.57 6.08
N LEU A 47 -6.18 -9.81 5.39
CA LEU A 47 -5.03 -9.18 6.00
C LEU A 47 -5.39 -7.88 6.71
N ASP A 48 -4.70 -7.59 7.82
CA ASP A 48 -4.89 -6.34 8.59
C ASP A 48 -3.87 -5.25 8.23
N THR A 49 -3.01 -5.54 7.26
CA THR A 49 -1.99 -4.63 6.78
C THR A 49 -2.58 -3.63 5.80
N VAL A 50 -2.50 -2.35 6.14
CA VAL A 50 -2.93 -1.24 5.28
C VAL A 50 -1.90 -0.88 4.22
N HIS A 51 -0.62 -1.11 4.52
CA HIS A 51 0.47 -0.75 3.62
C HIS A 51 0.41 -1.57 2.33
N ASN A 52 0.49 -0.87 1.19
CA ASN A 52 0.37 -1.42 -0.16
C ASN A 52 -0.98 -2.11 -0.47
N TYR A 53 -2.03 -1.84 0.33
CA TYR A 53 -3.38 -2.28 -0.05
C TYR A 53 -3.82 -1.55 -1.32
N ARG A 54 -4.23 -2.31 -2.33
CA ARG A 54 -4.73 -1.77 -3.60
C ARG A 54 -6.24 -1.64 -3.61
N LEU A 55 -6.71 -0.47 -3.96
CA LEU A 55 -8.12 -0.16 -4.13
C LEU A 55 -8.37 0.22 -5.60
N SER A 56 -9.27 -0.51 -6.27
CA SER A 56 -9.70 -0.15 -7.62
C SER A 56 -10.54 1.13 -7.59
N THR A 57 -10.51 1.88 -8.68
CA THR A 57 -11.35 3.07 -8.84
C THR A 57 -12.83 2.73 -8.79
N ASP A 58 -13.24 1.58 -9.29
CA ASP A 58 -14.63 1.12 -9.22
C ASP A 58 -15.09 0.91 -7.78
N ASP A 59 -14.30 0.19 -6.97
CA ASP A 59 -14.61 0.00 -5.56
C ASP A 59 -14.62 1.32 -4.77
N PHE A 60 -13.67 2.20 -5.09
CA PHE A 60 -13.64 3.55 -4.53
C PHE A 60 -14.93 4.31 -4.84
N ASN A 61 -15.39 4.28 -6.09
CA ASN A 61 -16.62 4.95 -6.52
C ASN A 61 -17.85 4.44 -5.75
N VAL A 62 -17.97 3.12 -5.59
CA VAL A 62 -19.06 2.52 -4.80
C VAL A 62 -19.04 3.02 -3.35
N ILE A 63 -17.86 3.10 -2.73
CA ILE A 63 -17.73 3.61 -1.35
C ILE A 63 -18.03 5.11 -1.31
N TYR A 64 -17.56 5.88 -2.28
CA TYR A 64 -17.80 7.31 -2.38
C TYR A 64 -19.28 7.64 -2.47
N ASP A 65 -19.99 7.01 -3.40
CA ASP A 65 -21.44 7.25 -3.62
C ASP A 65 -22.23 6.90 -2.37
N LYS A 66 -21.90 5.80 -1.71
CA LYS A 66 -22.51 5.42 -0.44
C LYS A 66 -22.31 6.48 0.65
N ILE A 67 -21.06 6.95 0.84
CA ILE A 67 -20.75 7.94 1.89
C ILE A 67 -21.39 9.29 1.56
N LYS A 68 -21.38 9.70 0.30
CA LYS A 68 -21.98 10.95 -0.17
C LYS A 68 -23.50 11.01 0.06
N ALA A 69 -24.20 9.89 -0.14
CA ALA A 69 -25.65 9.79 0.00
C ALA A 69 -26.14 9.81 1.46
N LEU A 70 -25.29 9.57 2.43
CA LEU A 70 -25.65 9.46 3.85
C LEU A 70 -25.52 10.80 4.57
N ASP A 71 -26.41 11.04 5.55
CA ASP A 71 -26.26 12.09 6.55
C ASP A 71 -25.13 11.74 7.56
N ILE A 72 -24.72 12.72 8.37
CA ILE A 72 -23.59 12.57 9.28
C ILE A 72 -23.82 11.47 10.32
N ASP A 73 -25.05 11.30 10.82
CA ASP A 73 -25.33 10.32 11.88
C ASP A 73 -25.29 8.89 11.34
N LYS A 74 -25.72 8.70 10.11
CA LYS A 74 -25.57 7.40 9.42
C LYS A 74 -24.12 7.15 9.05
N ARG A 75 -23.35 8.17 8.62
CA ARG A 75 -21.91 8.02 8.35
C ARG A 75 -21.12 7.60 9.57
N LYS A 76 -21.41 8.16 10.77
CA LYS A 76 -20.76 7.75 12.03
C LYS A 76 -20.96 6.26 12.35
N LYS A 77 -21.99 5.63 11.81
CA LYS A 77 -22.29 4.20 12.00
C LYS A 77 -21.63 3.29 10.96
N ILE A 78 -20.94 3.85 9.96
CA ILE A 78 -20.25 3.04 8.94
C ILE A 78 -19.08 2.31 9.61
N ARG A 79 -19.11 0.99 9.53
CA ARG A 79 -18.00 0.17 10.00
C ARG A 79 -16.73 0.47 9.20
N GLY A 80 -15.64 0.73 9.90
CA GLY A 80 -14.36 1.12 9.30
C GLY A 80 -14.14 2.63 9.16
N LEU A 81 -15.19 3.44 9.25
CA LEU A 81 -15.08 4.89 9.30
C LEU A 81 -14.94 5.38 10.75
N SER A 82 -13.90 6.14 11.04
CA SER A 82 -13.76 6.79 12.34
C SER A 82 -14.86 7.85 12.54
N PRO A 83 -15.64 7.81 13.64
CA PRO A 83 -16.72 8.77 13.87
C PRO A 83 -16.26 10.23 13.83
N SER A 84 -15.04 10.51 14.31
CA SER A 84 -14.41 11.83 14.27
C SER A 84 -14.04 12.33 12.87
N ARG A 85 -14.21 11.51 11.84
CA ARG A 85 -13.96 11.84 10.44
C ARG A 85 -15.20 11.78 9.57
N ALA A 86 -16.35 11.45 10.14
CA ALA A 86 -17.59 11.27 9.41
C ALA A 86 -18.08 12.56 8.72
N ASP A 87 -17.73 13.72 9.26
CA ASP A 87 -18.04 15.04 8.73
C ASP A 87 -17.17 15.40 7.51
N ILE A 88 -15.86 15.21 7.62
CA ILE A 88 -14.88 15.61 6.59
C ILE A 88 -14.73 14.58 5.47
N MET A 89 -15.15 13.33 5.70
CA MET A 89 -14.91 12.23 4.77
C MET A 89 -15.48 12.47 3.36
N PRO A 90 -16.72 13.00 3.19
CA PRO A 90 -17.24 13.29 1.85
C PRO A 90 -16.39 14.28 1.06
N ALA A 91 -15.90 15.33 1.73
CA ALA A 91 -15.04 16.33 1.10
C ALA A 91 -13.66 15.74 0.74
N ALA A 92 -13.06 14.97 1.65
CA ALA A 92 -11.81 14.29 1.37
C ALA A 92 -11.94 13.32 0.19
N MET A 93 -13.03 12.56 0.12
CA MET A 93 -13.27 11.65 -1.00
C MET A 93 -13.55 12.38 -2.30
N ALA A 94 -14.20 13.56 -2.25
CA ALA A 94 -14.41 14.38 -3.44
C ALA A 94 -13.08 14.86 -4.06
N ILE A 95 -12.10 15.20 -3.21
CA ILE A 95 -10.73 15.54 -3.66
C ILE A 95 -10.07 14.32 -4.32
N ILE A 96 -10.13 13.16 -3.68
CA ILE A 96 -9.58 11.92 -4.22
C ILE A 96 -10.26 11.58 -5.55
N LYS A 97 -11.58 11.69 -5.63
CA LYS A 97 -12.38 11.46 -6.84
C LYS A 97 -11.92 12.36 -7.99
N SER A 98 -11.78 13.67 -7.72
CA SER A 98 -11.33 14.64 -8.73
C SER A 98 -9.95 14.25 -9.29
N PHE A 99 -9.03 13.81 -8.42
CA PHE A 99 -7.69 13.40 -8.84
C PHE A 99 -7.72 12.09 -9.64
N VAL A 100 -8.42 11.08 -9.14
CA VAL A 100 -8.52 9.77 -9.79
C VAL A 100 -9.16 9.88 -11.17
N ASP A 101 -10.23 10.68 -11.30
CA ASP A 101 -10.93 10.89 -12.58
C ASP A 101 -10.07 11.71 -13.56
N TYR A 102 -9.42 12.76 -13.06
CA TYR A 102 -8.57 13.62 -13.89
C TYR A 102 -7.38 12.88 -14.48
N MET A 103 -6.74 12.04 -13.66
CA MET A 103 -5.58 11.25 -14.06
C MET A 103 -5.94 9.93 -14.75
N GLY A 104 -7.21 9.52 -14.79
CA GLY A 104 -7.62 8.23 -15.36
C GLY A 104 -7.07 7.00 -14.63
N VAL A 105 -6.83 7.12 -13.32
CA VAL A 105 -6.22 6.07 -12.51
C VAL A 105 -7.16 4.87 -12.36
N LYS A 106 -6.71 3.67 -12.70
CA LYS A 106 -7.50 2.43 -12.59
C LYS A 106 -7.53 1.86 -11.17
N ASP A 107 -6.43 1.97 -10.47
CA ASP A 107 -6.29 1.58 -9.06
C ASP A 107 -5.20 2.41 -8.37
N PHE A 108 -5.25 2.47 -7.05
CA PHE A 108 -4.24 3.15 -6.27
C PHE A 108 -3.87 2.36 -5.01
N ALA A 109 -2.62 2.46 -4.59
CA ALA A 109 -2.15 1.86 -3.36
C ALA A 109 -2.40 2.78 -2.15
N ILE A 110 -2.58 2.19 -0.97
CA ILE A 110 -2.72 2.95 0.28
C ILE A 110 -1.45 2.76 1.12
N GLY A 111 -0.79 3.87 1.45
CA GLY A 111 0.35 3.91 2.33
C GLY A 111 -0.07 3.76 3.80
N GLY A 112 0.57 2.84 4.52
CA GLY A 112 0.35 2.66 5.95
C GLY A 112 0.94 3.79 6.78
N ASN A 113 2.10 4.30 6.36
CA ASN A 113 2.85 5.35 7.01
C ASN A 113 2.44 6.73 6.46
N GLY A 114 2.64 7.76 7.26
CA GLY A 114 2.33 9.13 6.89
C GLY A 114 3.53 10.06 7.05
N LEU A 115 3.27 11.37 7.02
CA LEU A 115 4.30 12.39 7.13
C LEU A 115 5.16 12.26 8.40
N ARG A 116 4.55 11.94 9.53
CA ARG A 116 5.26 11.81 10.83
C ARG A 116 6.27 10.67 10.80
N GLU A 117 5.83 9.50 10.31
CA GLU A 117 6.67 8.32 10.16
C GLU A 117 7.81 8.60 9.16
N GLY A 118 7.53 9.32 8.07
CA GLY A 118 8.53 9.75 7.10
C GLY A 118 9.58 10.70 7.69
N ILE A 119 9.17 11.67 8.50
CA ILE A 119 10.10 12.59 9.21
C ILE A 119 10.98 11.80 10.18
N MET A 120 10.39 10.91 10.99
CA MET A 120 11.16 10.09 11.94
C MET A 120 12.17 9.20 11.20
N PHE A 121 11.76 8.55 10.12
CA PHE A 121 12.64 7.74 9.29
C PHE A 121 13.81 8.57 8.73
N ASN A 122 13.52 9.75 8.21
CA ASN A 122 14.51 10.67 7.64
C ASN A 122 15.55 11.16 8.68
N GLN A 123 15.16 11.26 9.95
CA GLN A 123 16.07 11.63 11.04
C GLN A 123 16.90 10.43 11.53
N SER A 124 16.38 9.22 11.41
CA SER A 124 17.00 8.01 11.96
C SER A 124 17.94 7.31 10.97
N VAL A 125 17.70 7.48 9.68
CA VAL A 125 18.49 6.87 8.61
C VAL A 125 19.29 7.96 7.90
N PRO A 126 20.62 7.93 7.92
CA PRO A 126 21.44 8.89 7.18
C PRO A 126 21.06 8.85 5.70
N MET A 127 20.56 9.95 5.19
CA MET A 127 20.22 10.13 3.77
C MET A 127 21.52 10.30 3.00
N THR A 128 22.18 9.19 2.73
CA THR A 128 23.45 9.24 2.02
C THR A 128 23.32 9.17 0.51
N VAL A 129 22.16 8.76 -0.05
CA VAL A 129 21.98 8.63 -1.52
C VAL A 129 20.51 8.45 -1.90
N GLU A 130 20.23 8.51 -3.20
CA GLU A 130 18.95 8.42 -3.92
C GLU A 130 17.94 7.35 -3.45
N LYS A 131 18.38 6.32 -2.72
CA LYS A 131 17.50 5.26 -2.19
C LYS A 131 17.83 4.98 -0.71
N PRO A 132 17.00 5.44 0.22
CA PRO A 132 17.21 5.20 1.66
C PRO A 132 17.18 3.71 2.03
N ILE A 133 16.53 2.87 1.22
CA ILE A 133 16.52 1.41 1.34
C ILE A 133 16.95 0.82 0.01
N SER A 134 18.15 0.24 -0.05
CA SER A 134 18.73 -0.30 -1.29
C SER A 134 17.99 -1.55 -1.80
N ASP A 135 17.58 -2.42 -0.89
CA ASP A 135 16.80 -3.64 -1.17
C ASP A 135 15.51 -3.65 -0.35
N VAL A 136 14.45 -3.05 -0.92
CA VAL A 136 13.13 -2.94 -0.28
C VAL A 136 12.52 -4.31 0.02
N LEU A 137 12.75 -5.30 -0.83
CA LEU A 137 12.22 -6.65 -0.61
C LEU A 137 12.87 -7.29 0.62
N ASN A 138 14.18 -7.28 0.69
CA ASN A 138 14.93 -7.84 1.83
C ASN A 138 14.57 -7.13 3.14
N TYR A 139 14.56 -5.81 3.13
CA TYR A 139 14.15 -4.99 4.27
C TYR A 139 12.74 -5.33 4.75
N SER A 140 11.79 -5.54 3.82
CA SER A 140 10.41 -5.90 4.15
C SER A 140 10.32 -7.30 4.77
N LEU A 141 11.08 -8.25 4.24
CA LEU A 141 11.12 -9.62 4.78
C LEU A 141 11.72 -9.65 6.19
N GLU A 142 12.85 -8.98 6.42
CA GLU A 142 13.49 -8.86 7.73
C GLU A 142 12.54 -8.18 8.75
N THR A 143 11.84 -7.12 8.32
CA THR A 143 10.85 -6.44 9.15
C THR A 143 9.70 -7.38 9.55
N LEU A 144 9.22 -8.23 8.64
CA LEU A 144 8.17 -9.21 8.95
C LEU A 144 8.67 -10.29 9.91
N VAL A 145 9.88 -10.81 9.72
CA VAL A 145 10.52 -11.77 10.64
C VAL A 145 10.56 -11.22 12.06
N LEU A 146 11.00 -9.98 12.23
CA LEU A 146 11.04 -9.30 13.53
C LEU A 146 9.64 -9.05 14.09
N TYR A 147 8.70 -8.61 13.26
CA TYR A 147 7.33 -8.31 13.66
C TYR A 147 6.59 -9.54 14.20
N TYR A 148 6.78 -10.69 13.57
CA TYR A 148 6.18 -11.95 14.00
C TYR A 148 6.99 -12.69 15.07
N GLY A 149 8.12 -12.14 15.50
CA GLY A 149 8.95 -12.71 16.58
C GLY A 149 9.67 -14.01 16.19
N CYS A 150 9.89 -14.22 14.88
CA CYS A 150 10.70 -15.35 14.41
C CYS A 150 12.17 -15.12 14.78
N ASP A 151 12.93 -16.23 14.96
CA ASP A 151 14.37 -16.15 15.19
C ASP A 151 15.11 -15.76 13.89
N PRO A 152 15.73 -14.57 13.81
CA PRO A 152 16.40 -14.12 12.60
C PRO A 152 17.56 -15.03 12.18
N ALA A 153 18.30 -15.60 13.14
CA ALA A 153 19.43 -16.48 12.85
C ALA A 153 18.99 -17.79 12.22
N HIS A 154 17.89 -18.37 12.74
CA HIS A 154 17.27 -19.55 12.14
C HIS A 154 16.76 -19.26 10.72
N VAL A 155 16.01 -18.19 10.53
CA VAL A 155 15.46 -17.81 9.22
C VAL A 155 16.57 -17.58 8.20
N GLU A 156 17.64 -16.86 8.56
CA GLU A 156 18.79 -16.61 7.67
C GLU A 156 19.47 -17.92 7.27
N HIS A 157 19.64 -18.84 8.21
CA HIS A 157 20.23 -20.16 7.95
C HIS A 157 19.38 -20.98 6.97
N VAL A 158 18.06 -21.03 7.17
CA VAL A 158 17.13 -21.74 6.27
C VAL A 158 17.15 -21.12 4.87
N VAL A 159 17.16 -19.80 4.76
CA VAL A 159 17.29 -19.08 3.48
C VAL A 159 18.60 -19.48 2.77
N HIS A 160 19.71 -19.47 3.51
CA HIS A 160 21.02 -19.83 2.97
C HIS A 160 21.03 -21.26 2.41
N LEU A 161 20.57 -22.23 3.20
CA LEU A 161 20.51 -23.63 2.79
C LEU A 161 19.58 -23.82 1.57
N SER A 162 18.42 -23.20 1.58
CA SER A 162 17.45 -23.26 0.47
C SER A 162 18.05 -22.74 -0.84
N ILE A 163 18.76 -21.62 -0.79
CA ILE A 163 19.45 -21.05 -1.96
C ILE A 163 20.57 -21.97 -2.45
N GLN A 164 21.35 -22.55 -1.53
CA GLN A 164 22.43 -23.50 -1.91
C GLN A 164 21.86 -24.74 -2.59
N LEU A 165 20.85 -25.39 -1.99
CA LEU A 165 20.17 -26.55 -2.59
C LEU A 165 19.60 -26.23 -3.96
N PHE A 166 18.92 -25.11 -4.10
CA PHE A 166 18.37 -24.70 -5.40
C PHE A 166 19.46 -24.56 -6.46
N LYS A 167 20.61 -23.94 -6.11
CA LYS A 167 21.73 -23.76 -7.04
C LYS A 167 22.38 -25.10 -7.42
N GLN A 168 22.59 -25.99 -6.46
CA GLN A 168 23.23 -27.29 -6.69
C GLN A 168 22.33 -28.22 -7.51
N LEU A 169 21.02 -28.19 -7.28
CA LEU A 169 20.05 -29.05 -7.98
C LEU A 169 19.59 -28.47 -9.32
N ARG A 170 20.18 -27.37 -9.78
CA ARG A 170 19.76 -26.67 -11.00
C ARG A 170 19.71 -27.57 -12.23
N VAL A 171 20.61 -28.53 -12.36
CA VAL A 171 20.65 -29.48 -13.47
C VAL A 171 19.42 -30.39 -13.47
N LEU A 172 18.89 -30.71 -12.27
CA LEU A 172 17.73 -31.59 -12.10
C LEU A 172 16.42 -30.86 -12.33
N HIS A 173 16.20 -29.72 -11.62
CA HIS A 173 14.91 -29.02 -11.65
C HIS A 173 14.74 -28.08 -12.86
N LYS A 174 15.82 -27.58 -13.45
CA LYS A 174 15.85 -26.68 -14.63
C LYS A 174 15.02 -25.40 -14.48
N PHE A 175 14.67 -24.97 -13.27
CA PHE A 175 13.89 -23.76 -13.02
C PHE A 175 14.67 -22.48 -13.36
N SER A 176 13.93 -21.44 -13.79
CA SER A 176 14.50 -20.13 -14.08
C SER A 176 14.89 -19.37 -12.79
N ARG A 177 15.64 -18.27 -12.97
CA ARG A 177 16.03 -17.41 -11.83
C ARG A 177 14.85 -16.79 -11.05
N GLN A 178 13.68 -16.68 -11.67
CA GLN A 178 12.48 -16.18 -10.99
C GLN A 178 12.06 -17.09 -9.83
N TYR A 179 12.19 -18.41 -9.99
CA TYR A 179 11.88 -19.37 -8.93
C TYR A 179 12.84 -19.25 -7.74
N LEU A 180 14.10 -18.84 -7.96
CA LEU A 180 15.01 -18.57 -6.86
C LEU A 180 14.55 -17.40 -5.99
N LYS A 181 13.98 -16.35 -6.59
CA LYS A 181 13.40 -15.23 -5.85
C LYS A 181 12.19 -15.67 -5.02
N ILE A 182 11.31 -16.48 -5.61
CA ILE A 182 10.14 -17.04 -4.92
C ILE A 182 10.57 -17.93 -3.76
N LEU A 183 11.55 -18.84 -3.98
CA LEU A 183 12.09 -19.70 -2.94
C LEU A 183 12.71 -18.90 -1.78
N LYS A 184 13.45 -17.84 -2.09
CA LYS A 184 14.03 -16.95 -1.07
C LYS A 184 12.94 -16.32 -0.20
N ILE A 185 11.87 -15.78 -0.82
CA ILE A 185 10.73 -15.22 -0.10
C ILE A 185 10.05 -16.27 0.76
N ALA A 186 9.77 -17.45 0.22
CA ALA A 186 9.15 -18.56 0.95
C ALA A 186 9.99 -19.00 2.14
N ALA A 187 11.32 -19.10 1.96
CA ALA A 187 12.26 -19.45 3.04
C ALA A 187 12.31 -18.38 4.13
N PHE A 188 12.23 -17.09 3.80
CA PHE A 188 12.10 -16.01 4.80
C PHE A 188 10.80 -16.11 5.61
N MET A 189 9.73 -16.53 4.97
CA MET A 189 8.38 -16.51 5.53
C MET A 189 7.93 -17.86 6.11
N HIS A 190 8.79 -18.87 6.14
CA HIS A 190 8.37 -20.24 6.51
C HIS A 190 7.85 -20.37 7.94
N ASP A 191 8.33 -19.52 8.86
CA ASP A 191 7.91 -19.48 10.27
C ASP A 191 6.89 -18.34 10.54
N VAL A 192 6.46 -17.62 9.50
CA VAL A 192 5.46 -16.57 9.62
C VAL A 192 4.07 -17.17 9.35
N GLY A 193 3.28 -17.44 10.41
CA GLY A 193 1.95 -17.99 10.29
C GLY A 193 1.33 -18.39 11.61
#